data_566c48fc30927806ec611ddc3d577f5a
#
_entry.id   566c48fc30927806ec611ddc3d577f5a
#
_cell.length_a   1.000
_cell.length_b   1.000
_cell.length_c   1.000
_cell.angle_alpha   90.00
_cell.angle_beta   90.00
_cell.angle_gamma   90.00
#
_symmetry.space_group_name_H-M   'P 1'
#
loop_
_entity.id
_entity.type
_entity.pdbx_description
1 polymer ?
#
loop_
_entity_poly.entity_id
_entity_poly.type
_entity_poly.pdbx_seq_one_letter_code
_entity_poly.pdbx_strand_id
1 'polypeptide(L)'
;ATNDGGVGMLQALGYDFLDKDGNQIKHGAIGLKDLVQIKDDKAIPELKDCEFHIACDVTNPLCGEQGCSVIFGPQKGATEQMIKDMEHWLADYAKIAKESFTKADADKPGTGAAGGLGFAFLTFTNATLKSGVDLILHETKLEEEIKDADIVITGEGCLDAQTAMGKAPIGVAKLAKKYGKLVLG
;
A
#
# COMPACT_ATOMS: atom_id res chain seq x y z
N ALA A 1 3.66 11.67 -8.54
CA ALA A 1 2.53 10.93 -8.00
C ALA A 1 2.10 9.88 -9.02
N THR A 2 1.76 8.65 -8.57
CA THR A 2 1.31 7.58 -9.46
C THR A 2 -0.12 7.15 -9.15
N ASN A 3 -0.80 6.56 -10.14
CA ASN A 3 -2.11 5.93 -9.99
C ASN A 3 -2.26 4.79 -11.03
N ASP A 4 -1.20 4.05 -11.25
CA ASP A 4 -1.06 3.01 -12.28
C ASP A 4 -1.14 1.58 -11.71
N GLY A 5 -1.61 1.42 -10.47
CA GLY A 5 -1.65 0.12 -9.83
C GLY A 5 -0.28 -0.48 -9.52
N GLY A 6 0.79 0.33 -9.59
CA GLY A 6 2.17 -0.12 -9.38
C GLY A 6 2.78 -0.83 -10.59
N VAL A 7 2.12 -0.79 -11.74
CA VAL A 7 2.57 -1.51 -12.95
C VAL A 7 3.95 -1.06 -13.41
N GLY A 8 4.23 0.27 -13.40
CA GLY A 8 5.55 0.76 -13.78
C GLY A 8 6.70 0.21 -12.92
N MET A 9 6.46 0.05 -11.61
CA MET A 9 7.40 -0.60 -10.70
C MET A 9 7.58 -2.08 -11.06
N LEU A 10 6.47 -2.82 -11.29
CA LEU A 10 6.53 -4.23 -11.61
C LEU A 10 7.21 -4.50 -12.95
N GLN A 11 7.00 -3.65 -13.96
CA GLN A 11 7.73 -3.73 -15.23
C GLN A 11 9.24 -3.56 -15.02
N ALA A 12 9.66 -2.63 -14.16
CA ALA A 12 11.07 -2.45 -13.80
C ALA A 12 11.66 -3.66 -13.05
N LEU A 13 10.82 -4.41 -12.33
CA LEU A 13 11.18 -5.65 -11.64
C LEU A 13 11.11 -6.90 -12.53
N GLY A 14 10.86 -6.72 -13.83
CA GLY A 14 10.89 -7.79 -14.82
C GLY A 14 9.57 -8.50 -15.08
N TYR A 15 8.46 -8.01 -14.54
CA TYR A 15 7.14 -8.52 -14.92
C TYR A 15 6.74 -8.03 -16.31
N ASP A 16 6.16 -8.90 -17.12
CA ASP A 16 5.60 -8.52 -18.41
C ASP A 16 4.11 -8.19 -18.27
N PHE A 17 3.75 -6.98 -18.65
CA PHE A 17 2.35 -6.50 -18.75
C PHE A 17 2.05 -6.30 -20.23
N LEU A 18 1.31 -7.20 -20.83
CA LEU A 18 1.22 -7.34 -22.29
C LEU A 18 -0.12 -6.90 -22.83
N ASP A 19 -0.07 -6.23 -23.99
CA ASP A 19 -1.22 -5.97 -24.84
C ASP A 19 -1.60 -7.19 -25.70
N LYS A 20 -2.66 -7.05 -26.51
CA LYS A 20 -3.15 -8.09 -27.41
C LYS A 20 -2.12 -8.55 -28.46
N ASP A 21 -1.13 -7.74 -28.77
CA ASP A 21 -0.10 -8.01 -29.76
C ASP A 21 1.18 -8.58 -29.09
N GLY A 22 1.16 -8.78 -27.77
CA GLY A 22 2.26 -9.32 -26.98
C GLY A 22 3.36 -8.32 -26.65
N ASN A 23 3.10 -7.01 -26.82
CA ASN A 23 4.03 -5.96 -26.45
C ASN A 23 3.78 -5.46 -25.03
N GLN A 24 4.81 -4.96 -24.37
CA GLN A 24 4.65 -4.26 -23.09
C GLN A 24 3.72 -3.06 -23.23
N ILE A 25 2.77 -2.92 -22.32
CA ILE A 25 1.91 -1.73 -22.27
C ILE A 25 2.71 -0.49 -21.90
N LYS A 26 2.17 0.68 -22.24
CA LYS A 26 2.79 1.98 -21.91
C LYS A 26 2.79 2.21 -20.39
N HIS A 27 3.76 2.99 -19.93
CA HIS A 27 3.82 3.43 -18.54
C HIS A 27 2.63 4.34 -18.16
N GLY A 28 2.26 4.30 -16.89
CA GLY A 28 1.17 5.07 -16.31
C GLY A 28 -0.20 4.41 -16.48
N ALA A 29 -1.20 4.94 -15.79
CA ALA A 29 -2.55 4.36 -15.77
C ALA A 29 -3.15 4.13 -17.15
N ILE A 30 -2.85 5.02 -18.10
CA ILE A 30 -3.37 4.92 -19.48
C ILE A 30 -2.91 3.63 -20.20
N GLY A 31 -1.78 3.06 -19.82
CA GLY A 31 -1.33 1.79 -20.39
C GLY A 31 -2.22 0.62 -20.01
N LEU A 32 -2.84 0.68 -18.83
CA LEU A 32 -3.71 -0.39 -18.33
C LEU A 32 -4.93 -0.66 -19.24
N LYS A 33 -5.38 0.32 -20.02
CA LYS A 33 -6.47 0.14 -20.96
C LYS A 33 -6.21 -0.93 -22.03
N ASP A 34 -4.92 -1.17 -22.32
CA ASP A 34 -4.48 -2.09 -23.37
C ASP A 34 -4.02 -3.45 -22.77
N LEU A 35 -4.04 -3.60 -21.44
CA LEU A 35 -3.59 -4.80 -20.74
C LEU A 35 -4.50 -5.99 -21.00
N VAL A 36 -3.91 -7.11 -21.44
CA VAL A 36 -4.63 -8.38 -21.62
C VAL A 36 -3.96 -9.57 -20.91
N GLN A 37 -2.68 -9.47 -20.58
CA GLN A 37 -1.94 -10.57 -19.95
C GLN A 37 -0.83 -10.07 -19.04
N ILE A 38 -0.60 -10.79 -17.94
CA ILE A 38 0.52 -10.56 -17.01
C ILE A 38 1.35 -11.84 -16.94
N LYS A 39 2.69 -11.70 -17.02
CA LYS A 39 3.64 -12.80 -16.85
C LYS A 39 4.76 -12.44 -15.90
N ASP A 40 5.30 -13.43 -15.21
CA ASP A 40 6.39 -13.28 -14.24
C ASP A 40 7.67 -14.06 -14.64
N ASP A 41 7.71 -14.62 -15.84
CA ASP A 41 8.83 -15.46 -16.30
C ASP A 41 10.20 -14.74 -16.27
N LYS A 42 10.18 -13.41 -16.37
CA LYS A 42 11.38 -12.55 -16.36
C LYS A 42 11.53 -11.74 -15.07
N ALA A 43 10.64 -11.95 -14.10
CA ALA A 43 10.74 -11.27 -12.82
C ALA A 43 12.07 -11.60 -12.14
N ILE A 44 12.65 -10.58 -11.47
CA ILE A 44 13.92 -10.72 -10.77
C ILE A 44 13.80 -11.86 -9.75
N PRO A 45 14.62 -12.92 -9.86
CA PRO A 45 14.47 -14.13 -9.04
C PRO A 45 14.59 -13.87 -7.53
N GLU A 46 15.42 -12.92 -7.15
CA GLU A 46 15.69 -12.52 -5.76
C GLU A 46 14.46 -11.92 -5.06
N LEU A 47 13.44 -11.49 -5.79
CA LEU A 47 12.18 -11.00 -5.20
C LEU A 47 11.50 -12.05 -4.32
N LYS A 48 11.71 -13.33 -4.58
CA LYS A 48 11.14 -14.44 -3.80
C LYS A 48 11.77 -14.54 -2.40
N ASP A 49 13.02 -14.07 -2.28
CA ASP A 49 13.80 -14.12 -1.04
C ASP A 49 13.70 -12.79 -0.26
N CYS A 50 13.05 -11.77 -0.84
CA CYS A 50 12.84 -10.48 -0.20
C CYS A 50 11.58 -10.49 0.66
N GLU A 51 11.68 -9.93 1.86
CA GLU A 51 10.55 -9.54 2.69
C GLU A 51 10.29 -8.03 2.58
N PHE A 52 9.07 -7.66 2.21
CA PHE A 52 8.69 -6.27 2.07
C PHE A 52 7.76 -5.87 3.21
N HIS A 53 8.20 -4.97 4.07
CA HIS A 53 7.38 -4.35 5.11
C HIS A 53 6.96 -2.96 4.64
N ILE A 54 5.70 -2.80 4.28
CA ILE A 54 5.17 -1.58 3.70
C ILE A 54 4.43 -0.79 4.79
N ALA A 55 4.94 0.41 5.10
CA ALA A 55 4.24 1.36 5.96
C ALA A 55 2.99 1.87 5.21
N CYS A 56 1.81 1.56 5.72
CA CYS A 56 0.55 1.91 5.09
C CYS A 56 -0.47 2.33 6.14
N ASP A 57 -0.82 3.61 6.17
CA ASP A 57 -1.77 4.18 7.11
C ASP A 57 -3.15 4.44 6.51
N VAL A 58 -3.41 3.91 5.29
CA VAL A 58 -4.72 3.97 4.64
C VAL A 58 -5.29 2.58 4.43
N THR A 59 -6.62 2.47 4.52
CA THR A 59 -7.34 1.21 4.36
C THR A 59 -8.11 1.12 3.04
N ASN A 60 -7.99 2.13 2.18
CA ASN A 60 -8.70 2.21 0.91
C ASN A 60 -8.42 0.98 0.04
N PRO A 61 -9.45 0.38 -0.59
CA PRO A 61 -9.30 -0.66 -1.59
C PRO A 61 -8.71 -0.10 -2.89
N LEU A 62 -8.37 -0.97 -3.82
CA LEU A 62 -7.83 -0.56 -5.11
C LEU A 62 -8.85 0.26 -5.90
N CYS A 63 -10.09 -0.21 -5.98
CA CYS A 63 -11.18 0.34 -6.77
C CYS A 63 -12.45 0.52 -5.96
N GLY A 64 -13.48 1.13 -6.57
CA GLY A 64 -14.79 1.37 -5.98
C GLY A 64 -14.94 2.76 -5.37
N GLU A 65 -16.05 3.01 -4.67
CA GLU A 65 -16.38 4.33 -4.10
C GLU A 65 -15.29 4.87 -3.16
N GLN A 66 -14.55 3.98 -2.49
CA GLN A 66 -13.43 4.31 -1.64
C GLN A 66 -12.08 3.96 -2.29
N GLY A 67 -12.09 3.70 -3.60
CA GLY A 67 -10.91 3.33 -4.37
C GLY A 67 -9.88 4.44 -4.51
N CYS A 68 -8.66 4.06 -4.86
CA CYS A 68 -7.53 4.98 -4.89
C CYS A 68 -7.70 6.12 -5.89
N SER A 69 -8.35 5.89 -7.03
CA SER A 69 -8.58 6.91 -8.05
C SER A 69 -9.62 7.93 -7.59
N VAL A 70 -10.70 7.44 -6.97
CA VAL A 70 -11.80 8.30 -6.48
C VAL A 70 -11.32 9.21 -5.35
N ILE A 71 -10.67 8.62 -4.34
CA ILE A 71 -10.29 9.34 -3.12
C ILE A 71 -9.05 10.21 -3.33
N PHE A 72 -8.02 9.69 -4.00
CA PHE A 72 -6.73 10.36 -4.11
C PHE A 72 -6.42 10.94 -5.49
N GLY A 73 -7.26 10.65 -6.51
CA GLY A 73 -7.10 11.16 -7.86
C GLY A 73 -7.19 12.69 -7.95
N PRO A 74 -8.18 13.34 -7.33
CA PRO A 74 -8.34 14.79 -7.41
C PRO A 74 -7.10 15.56 -6.95
N GLN A 75 -6.51 15.20 -5.81
CA GLN A 75 -5.30 15.85 -5.30
C GLN A 75 -4.04 15.63 -6.17
N LYS A 76 -4.10 14.62 -7.07
CA LYS A 76 -3.06 14.33 -8.07
C LYS A 76 -3.33 15.02 -9.41
N GLY A 77 -4.38 15.81 -9.51
CA GLY A 77 -4.77 16.55 -10.71
C GLY A 77 -5.64 15.76 -11.71
N ALA A 78 -6.23 14.64 -11.29
CA ALA A 78 -7.13 13.88 -12.15
C ALA A 78 -8.48 14.59 -12.32
N THR A 79 -8.98 14.66 -13.57
CA THR A 79 -10.34 15.10 -13.88
C THR A 79 -11.34 13.99 -13.57
N GLU A 80 -12.63 14.33 -13.49
CA GLU A 80 -13.71 13.34 -13.28
C GLU A 80 -13.69 12.22 -14.33
N GLN A 81 -13.41 12.57 -15.60
CA GLN A 81 -13.31 11.55 -16.64
C GLN A 81 -12.10 10.64 -16.45
N MET A 82 -10.94 11.21 -16.10
CA MET A 82 -9.73 10.42 -15.79
C MET A 82 -9.96 9.47 -14.61
N ILE A 83 -10.70 9.91 -13.59
CA ILE A 83 -11.03 9.07 -12.43
C ILE A 83 -11.86 7.87 -12.86
N LYS A 84 -12.93 8.09 -13.66
CA LYS A 84 -13.78 7.01 -14.18
C LYS A 84 -13.00 6.02 -15.03
N ASP A 85 -12.14 6.53 -15.92
CA ASP A 85 -11.31 5.70 -16.79
C ASP A 85 -10.32 4.86 -15.96
N MET A 86 -9.61 5.46 -15.00
CA MET A 86 -8.67 4.75 -14.14
C MET A 86 -9.34 3.72 -13.24
N GLU A 87 -10.54 4.00 -12.70
CA GLU A 87 -11.31 3.03 -11.92
C GLU A 87 -11.60 1.77 -12.76
N HIS A 88 -12.03 1.96 -14.01
CA HIS A 88 -12.30 0.85 -14.92
C HIS A 88 -11.03 0.05 -15.22
N TRP A 89 -9.95 0.73 -15.61
CA TRP A 89 -8.69 0.08 -15.96
C TRP A 89 -8.04 -0.67 -14.79
N LEU A 90 -8.10 -0.10 -13.58
CA LEU A 90 -7.58 -0.75 -12.38
C LEU A 90 -8.43 -1.96 -11.97
N ALA A 91 -9.75 -1.89 -12.17
CA ALA A 91 -10.62 -3.03 -11.91
C ALA A 91 -10.34 -4.19 -12.89
N ASP A 92 -10.13 -3.88 -14.17
CA ASP A 92 -9.78 -4.90 -15.16
C ASP A 92 -8.37 -5.47 -14.93
N TYR A 93 -7.40 -4.62 -14.56
CA TYR A 93 -6.09 -5.08 -14.13
C TYR A 93 -6.15 -6.07 -12.96
N ALA A 94 -6.96 -5.78 -11.94
CA ALA A 94 -7.13 -6.68 -10.80
C ALA A 94 -7.74 -8.04 -11.20
N LYS A 95 -8.70 -8.04 -12.14
CA LYS A 95 -9.28 -9.27 -12.69
C LYS A 95 -8.24 -10.10 -13.42
N ILE A 96 -7.47 -9.48 -14.33
CA ILE A 96 -6.40 -10.14 -15.09
C ILE A 96 -5.33 -10.68 -14.12
N ALA A 97 -4.94 -9.91 -13.12
CA ALA A 97 -3.99 -10.37 -12.11
C ALA A 97 -4.49 -11.60 -11.36
N LYS A 98 -5.79 -11.66 -11.04
CA LYS A 98 -6.39 -12.78 -10.31
C LYS A 98 -6.36 -14.11 -11.07
N GLU A 99 -6.29 -14.08 -12.40
CA GLU A 99 -6.20 -15.29 -13.22
C GLU A 99 -4.88 -16.06 -13.00
N SER A 100 -3.79 -15.36 -12.70
CA SER A 100 -2.46 -15.95 -12.56
C SER A 100 -1.89 -15.85 -11.14
N PHE A 101 -2.38 -14.91 -10.32
CA PHE A 101 -1.84 -14.63 -8.98
C PHE A 101 -2.92 -14.80 -7.92
N THR A 102 -2.88 -15.90 -7.19
CA THR A 102 -3.89 -16.26 -6.17
C THR A 102 -4.00 -15.25 -5.03
N LYS A 103 -2.94 -14.46 -4.78
CA LYS A 103 -2.91 -13.38 -3.78
C LYS A 103 -3.66 -12.11 -4.22
N ALA A 104 -4.06 -12.00 -5.51
CA ALA A 104 -4.72 -10.80 -6.04
C ALA A 104 -6.11 -10.63 -5.41
N ASP A 105 -6.26 -9.56 -4.65
CA ASP A 105 -7.49 -9.17 -3.97
C ASP A 105 -7.56 -7.64 -3.95
N ALA A 106 -8.40 -7.08 -4.81
CA ALA A 106 -8.56 -5.62 -4.95
C ALA A 106 -9.27 -4.97 -3.77
N ASP A 107 -10.07 -5.75 -3.02
CA ASP A 107 -10.88 -5.27 -1.92
C ASP A 107 -10.14 -5.29 -0.57
N LYS A 108 -8.97 -5.92 -0.53
CA LYS A 108 -8.16 -6.00 0.68
C LYS A 108 -7.76 -4.60 1.15
N PRO A 109 -7.93 -4.27 2.45
CA PRO A 109 -7.56 -2.97 2.99
C PRO A 109 -6.10 -2.60 2.67
N GLY A 110 -5.90 -1.36 2.17
CA GLY A 110 -4.58 -0.83 1.83
C GLY A 110 -4.12 -1.11 0.39
N THR A 111 -4.86 -1.89 -0.40
CA THR A 111 -4.51 -2.13 -1.81
C THR A 111 -4.53 -0.86 -2.66
N GLY A 112 -5.36 0.13 -2.30
CA GLY A 112 -5.38 1.45 -2.94
C GLY A 112 -4.23 2.38 -2.52
N ALA A 113 -3.44 2.01 -1.51
CA ALA A 113 -2.34 2.85 -1.05
C ALA A 113 -1.40 3.23 -2.19
N ALA A 114 -1.01 4.51 -2.22
CA ALA A 114 -0.10 5.08 -3.21
C ALA A 114 -0.48 4.79 -4.67
N GLY A 115 -1.80 4.87 -4.98
CA GLY A 115 -2.32 4.69 -6.34
C GLY A 115 -2.25 3.25 -6.84
N GLY A 116 -2.42 2.30 -5.92
CA GLY A 116 -2.43 0.88 -6.20
C GLY A 116 -1.08 0.17 -6.00
N LEU A 117 -0.03 0.87 -5.53
CA LEU A 117 1.22 0.21 -5.14
C LEU A 117 0.97 -0.84 -4.04
N GLY A 118 0.02 -0.59 -3.11
CA GLY A 118 -0.38 -1.57 -2.10
C GLY A 118 -0.86 -2.89 -2.74
N PHE A 119 -1.68 -2.82 -3.78
CA PHE A 119 -2.12 -3.98 -4.54
C PHE A 119 -0.95 -4.69 -5.21
N ALA A 120 -0.06 -3.91 -5.88
CA ALA A 120 1.11 -4.48 -6.55
C ALA A 120 1.98 -5.28 -5.58
N PHE A 121 2.36 -4.69 -4.45
CA PHE A 121 3.18 -5.38 -3.45
C PHE A 121 2.51 -6.63 -2.89
N LEU A 122 1.23 -6.53 -2.49
CA LEU A 122 0.50 -7.66 -1.90
C LEU A 122 0.26 -8.80 -2.87
N THR A 123 0.08 -8.50 -4.16
CA THR A 123 -0.22 -9.49 -5.20
C THR A 123 1.04 -10.19 -5.71
N PHE A 124 2.10 -9.42 -6.01
CA PHE A 124 3.24 -9.88 -6.78
C PHE A 124 4.49 -10.18 -5.94
N THR A 125 4.46 -9.86 -4.65
CA THR A 125 5.61 -10.09 -3.76
C THR A 125 5.21 -10.77 -2.44
N ASN A 126 6.18 -10.93 -1.54
CA ASN A 126 5.94 -11.38 -0.15
C ASN A 126 5.74 -10.20 0.81
N ALA A 127 5.01 -9.16 0.36
CA ALA A 127 4.79 -7.98 1.15
C ALA A 127 3.73 -8.16 2.24
N THR A 128 3.96 -7.45 3.33
CA THR A 128 2.98 -7.22 4.39
C THR A 128 2.76 -5.73 4.58
N LEU A 129 1.49 -5.31 4.68
CA LEU A 129 1.17 -3.94 5.07
C LEU A 129 1.10 -3.87 6.60
N LYS A 130 1.76 -2.87 7.17
CA LYS A 130 1.74 -2.55 8.60
C LYS A 130 1.48 -1.06 8.76
N SER A 131 0.90 -0.64 9.89
CA SER A 131 0.83 0.79 10.16
C SER A 131 2.26 1.36 10.28
N GLY A 132 2.45 2.61 9.84
CA GLY A 132 3.77 3.26 9.92
C GLY A 132 4.28 3.32 11.36
N VAL A 133 3.37 3.55 12.30
CA VAL A 133 3.70 3.58 13.74
C VAL A 133 4.18 2.21 14.23
N ASP A 134 3.43 1.15 13.95
CA ASP A 134 3.81 -0.20 14.38
C ASP A 134 5.15 -0.62 13.80
N LEU A 135 5.42 -0.27 12.53
CA LEU A 135 6.69 -0.54 11.89
C LEU A 135 7.84 0.17 12.61
N ILE A 136 7.70 1.47 12.90
CA ILE A 136 8.73 2.24 13.58
C ILE A 136 8.97 1.72 15.02
N LEU A 137 7.89 1.46 15.76
CA LEU A 137 8.00 0.92 17.12
C LEU A 137 8.75 -0.42 17.16
N HIS A 138 8.53 -1.25 16.14
CA HIS A 138 9.22 -2.53 16.00
C HIS A 138 10.70 -2.35 15.63
N GLU A 139 10.99 -1.56 14.58
CA GLU A 139 12.38 -1.36 14.09
C GLU A 139 13.26 -0.63 15.10
N THR A 140 12.69 0.27 15.90
CA THR A 140 13.41 0.97 16.97
C THR A 140 13.55 0.12 18.25
N LYS A 141 12.92 -1.06 18.30
CA LYS A 141 12.86 -1.91 19.50
C LYS A 141 12.31 -1.19 20.72
N LEU A 142 11.46 -0.20 20.53
CA LEU A 142 10.93 0.63 21.60
C LEU A 142 10.21 -0.19 22.68
N GLU A 143 9.68 -1.34 22.32
CA GLU A 143 9.05 -2.27 23.27
C GLU A 143 10.01 -2.76 24.34
N GLU A 144 11.29 -2.96 24.02
CA GLU A 144 12.32 -3.37 24.99
C GLU A 144 12.59 -2.24 25.98
N GLU A 145 12.77 -1.02 25.49
CA GLU A 145 13.03 0.15 26.31
C GLU A 145 11.83 0.49 27.23
N ILE A 146 10.59 0.36 26.71
CA ILE A 146 9.39 0.59 27.50
C ILE A 146 9.25 -0.40 28.67
N LYS A 147 9.67 -1.64 28.53
CA LYS A 147 9.62 -2.63 29.61
C LYS A 147 10.43 -2.21 30.83
N ASP A 148 11.55 -1.54 30.59
CA ASP A 148 12.48 -1.13 31.65
C ASP A 148 12.22 0.31 32.15
N ALA A 149 11.35 1.08 31.47
CA ALA A 149 11.02 2.44 31.86
C ALA A 149 10.05 2.48 33.07
N ASP A 150 10.18 3.49 33.92
CA ASP A 150 9.20 3.80 34.97
C ASP A 150 8.06 4.67 34.43
N ILE A 151 8.41 5.62 33.57
CA ILE A 151 7.49 6.59 32.95
C ILE A 151 7.79 6.68 31.46
N VAL A 152 6.77 6.72 30.63
CA VAL A 152 6.86 6.92 29.19
C VAL A 152 6.27 8.28 28.85
N ILE A 153 7.04 9.12 28.17
CA ILE A 153 6.59 10.44 27.71
C ILE A 153 6.49 10.39 26.19
N THR A 154 5.33 10.79 25.66
CA THR A 154 5.11 10.83 24.20
C THR A 154 4.26 12.06 23.86
N GLY A 155 4.45 12.61 22.67
CA GLY A 155 3.70 13.80 22.27
C GLY A 155 3.90 14.14 20.80
N GLU A 156 3.09 15.09 20.35
CA GLU A 156 3.19 15.71 19.02
C GLU A 156 2.75 17.17 19.11
N GLY A 157 2.84 17.91 18.01
CA GLY A 157 2.54 19.35 18.00
C GLY A 157 1.10 19.70 18.43
N CYS A 158 0.14 18.80 18.28
CA CYS A 158 -1.24 18.95 18.72
C CYS A 158 -1.88 17.58 18.93
N LEU A 159 -2.39 17.32 20.11
CA LEU A 159 -3.20 16.12 20.40
C LEU A 159 -4.66 16.41 20.02
N ASP A 160 -5.15 15.78 18.99
CA ASP A 160 -6.50 15.94 18.45
C ASP A 160 -7.17 14.58 18.12
N ALA A 161 -8.37 14.65 17.52
CA ALA A 161 -9.08 13.43 17.11
C ALA A 161 -8.28 12.55 16.13
N GLN A 162 -7.40 13.13 15.32
CA GLN A 162 -6.55 12.39 14.40
C GLN A 162 -5.45 11.63 15.14
N THR A 163 -4.95 12.17 16.26
CA THR A 163 -3.99 11.47 17.14
C THR A 163 -4.59 10.14 17.61
N ALA A 164 -5.87 10.13 18.01
CA ALA A 164 -6.59 8.93 18.43
C ALA A 164 -6.76 7.88 17.32
N MET A 165 -6.65 8.28 16.06
CA MET A 165 -6.79 7.40 14.88
C MET A 165 -5.51 6.60 14.55
N GLY A 166 -4.48 6.62 15.41
CA GLY A 166 -3.30 5.75 15.26
C GLY A 166 -1.98 6.45 14.96
N LYS A 167 -1.86 7.75 15.27
CA LYS A 167 -0.57 8.45 15.19
C LYS A 167 0.41 7.99 16.27
N ALA A 168 1.67 8.39 16.14
CA ALA A 168 2.78 7.95 16.98
C ALA A 168 2.50 8.03 18.51
N PRO A 169 1.94 9.13 19.07
CA PRO A 169 1.69 9.18 20.51
C PRO A 169 0.77 8.09 21.02
N ILE A 170 -0.29 7.77 20.27
CA ILE A 170 -1.22 6.70 20.65
C ILE A 170 -0.57 5.31 20.51
N GLY A 171 0.27 5.10 19.49
CA GLY A 171 1.01 3.84 19.34
C GLY A 171 1.91 3.58 20.55
N VAL A 172 2.70 4.58 20.92
CA VAL A 172 3.59 4.53 22.10
C VAL A 172 2.78 4.34 23.38
N ALA A 173 1.68 5.09 23.56
CA ALA A 173 0.84 4.99 24.74
C ALA A 173 0.18 3.59 24.89
N LYS A 174 -0.32 3.02 23.80
CA LYS A 174 -0.87 1.66 23.80
C LYS A 174 0.18 0.63 24.19
N LEU A 175 1.40 0.76 23.64
CA LEU A 175 2.50 -0.14 23.95
C LEU A 175 2.92 -0.02 25.41
N ALA A 176 3.07 1.19 25.95
CA ALA A 176 3.38 1.42 27.36
C ALA A 176 2.29 0.87 28.29
N LYS A 177 1.02 1.08 27.96
CA LYS A 177 -0.10 0.55 28.73
C LYS A 177 -0.12 -0.98 28.77
N LYS A 178 0.27 -1.65 27.68
CA LYS A 178 0.43 -3.12 27.61
C LYS A 178 1.36 -3.63 28.74
N TYR A 179 2.37 -2.83 29.11
CA TYR A 179 3.34 -3.14 30.18
C TYR A 179 3.04 -2.43 31.51
N GLY A 180 1.86 -1.84 31.66
CA GLY A 180 1.44 -1.19 32.90
C GLY A 180 2.21 0.07 33.26
N LYS A 181 2.86 0.71 32.28
CA LYS A 181 3.68 1.91 32.51
C LYS A 181 2.84 3.18 32.53
N LEU A 182 3.27 4.13 33.37
CA LEU A 182 2.68 5.49 33.39
C LEU A 182 3.04 6.22 32.10
N VAL A 183 2.03 6.81 31.44
CA VAL A 183 2.22 7.57 30.20
C VAL A 183 1.80 9.00 30.39
N LEU A 184 2.67 9.91 29.97
CA LEU A 184 2.42 11.35 29.90
C LEU A 184 2.45 11.80 28.43
N GLY A 185 1.50 12.66 28.03
CA GLY A 185 1.38 13.20 26.66
C GLY A 185 1.20 14.71 26.64
#